data_0a04b6d45788d22c61b47baef10127e6
#
_entry.id   0a04b6d45788d22c61b47baef10127e6
#
_cell.length_a   1.000
_cell.length_b   1.000
_cell.length_c   1.000
_cell.angle_alpha   90.00
_cell.angle_beta   90.00
_cell.angle_gamma   90.00
#
_symmetry.space_group_name_H-M   'P 1'
#
loop_
_entity.id
_entity.type
_entity.pdbx_description
1 polymer ?
#
loop_
_entity_poly.entity_id
_entity_poly.type
_entity_poly.pdbx_seq_one_letter_code
_entity_poly.pdbx_strand_id
1 'polypeptide(L)'
;GVARKVSAVTEMLDHSTKHVTKDESDVVWVFNFASAYPGSLSTANGYRENATYTNAAIIEYLQTHEAGPTGVILMDYCVDRSPNEVDGKYLTRGRELVDTLIANNYKWLERRNRTVYDRALDRIDKLYTKLQEVREAIATECADVAADFEDELAVAKEVIDQQKYEIDSLYAGWLFTESYTVDYTGTYKIIRQIEKDAEEAQAKFDEESDIHAVQVEHIGNDCQIFSLTGERLDALRRGTVNIVKFPDGKVRKVVCQ
;
A
#
# COMPACT_ATOMS: atom_id res chain seq x y z
N GLY A 1 9.98 -45.62 -12.03
CA GLY A 1 11.24 -45.22 -12.63
C GLY A 1 11.50 -43.76 -12.66
N VAL A 2 12.48 -43.31 -13.40
CA VAL A 2 12.98 -41.92 -13.46
C VAL A 2 11.89 -40.91 -13.84
N ALA A 3 11.06 -41.23 -14.83
CA ALA A 3 9.96 -40.31 -15.23
C ALA A 3 9.00 -39.97 -14.07
N ARG A 4 8.62 -40.94 -13.25
CA ARG A 4 7.80 -40.70 -12.06
C ARG A 4 8.52 -39.84 -11.02
N LYS A 5 9.83 -39.99 -10.90
CA LYS A 5 10.66 -39.20 -10.00
C LYS A 5 10.75 -37.76 -10.48
N VAL A 6 10.94 -37.52 -11.77
CA VAL A 6 10.93 -36.19 -12.40
C VAL A 6 9.59 -35.51 -12.14
N SER A 7 8.46 -36.17 -12.39
CA SER A 7 7.12 -35.60 -12.10
C SER A 7 6.98 -35.19 -10.63
N ALA A 8 7.36 -36.06 -9.69
CA ALA A 8 7.25 -35.74 -8.27
C ALA A 8 8.13 -34.57 -7.85
N VAL A 9 9.30 -34.38 -8.44
CA VAL A 9 10.22 -33.27 -8.16
C VAL A 9 9.64 -31.97 -8.69
N THR A 10 9.07 -31.93 -9.88
CA THR A 10 8.44 -30.74 -10.46
C THR A 10 7.13 -30.36 -9.76
N GLU A 11 6.31 -31.36 -9.38
CA GLU A 11 5.11 -31.14 -8.57
C GLU A 11 5.44 -30.51 -7.20
N MET A 12 6.56 -30.91 -6.57
CA MET A 12 7.02 -30.29 -5.32
C MET A 12 7.49 -28.85 -5.52
N LEU A 13 8.08 -28.50 -6.66
CA LEU A 13 8.41 -27.12 -6.99
C LEU A 13 7.14 -26.27 -7.16
N ASP A 14 6.15 -26.78 -7.88
CA ASP A 14 4.84 -26.14 -8.00
C ASP A 14 4.18 -25.92 -6.64
N HIS A 15 4.27 -26.90 -5.76
CA HIS A 15 3.74 -26.78 -4.40
C HIS A 15 4.47 -25.70 -3.60
N SER A 16 5.81 -25.68 -3.67
CA SER A 16 6.62 -24.66 -2.99
C SER A 16 6.27 -23.24 -3.45
N THR A 17 6.16 -23.02 -4.76
CA THR A 17 5.89 -21.70 -5.33
C THR A 17 4.50 -21.16 -4.99
N LYS A 18 3.51 -22.03 -4.78
CA LYS A 18 2.14 -21.64 -4.42
C LYS A 18 1.99 -21.14 -2.99
N HIS A 19 2.91 -21.47 -2.08
CA HIS A 19 2.84 -21.06 -0.68
C HIS A 19 3.37 -19.65 -0.39
N VAL A 20 3.95 -18.96 -1.36
CA VAL A 20 4.54 -17.61 -1.22
C VAL A 20 3.50 -16.52 -0.93
N THR A 21 2.25 -16.75 -1.25
CA THR A 21 1.20 -15.73 -1.23
C THR A 21 0.27 -15.80 -0.03
N LYS A 22 0.51 -16.73 0.92
CA LYS A 22 -0.31 -16.86 2.11
C LYS A 22 0.33 -16.19 3.32
N ASP A 23 -0.51 -15.79 4.27
CA ASP A 23 -0.14 -15.12 5.51
C ASP A 23 1.06 -15.78 6.21
N GLU A 24 1.88 -14.96 6.87
CA GLU A 24 3.07 -15.40 7.62
C GLU A 24 2.78 -16.48 8.69
N SER A 25 1.51 -16.69 9.05
CA SER A 25 1.07 -17.75 9.96
C SER A 25 1.21 -19.17 9.40
N ASP A 26 1.31 -19.30 8.05
CA ASP A 26 1.37 -20.59 7.36
C ASP A 26 2.78 -20.88 6.85
N VAL A 27 3.79 -20.90 7.73
CA VAL A 27 5.15 -21.30 7.35
C VAL A 27 5.18 -22.79 7.04
N VAL A 28 5.19 -23.12 5.76
CA VAL A 28 5.34 -24.51 5.27
C VAL A 28 6.77 -24.72 4.79
N TRP A 29 7.48 -25.63 5.45
CA TRP A 29 8.78 -26.10 5.00
C TRP A 29 8.60 -27.16 3.92
N VAL A 30 9.07 -26.87 2.71
CA VAL A 30 9.04 -27.83 1.60
C VAL A 30 10.42 -28.46 1.44
N PHE A 31 10.46 -29.79 1.51
CA PHE A 31 11.66 -30.58 1.28
C PHE A 31 11.49 -31.39 -0.01
N ASN A 32 12.27 -31.07 -1.03
CA ASN A 32 12.23 -31.71 -2.32
C ASN A 32 13.43 -32.70 -2.46
N PHE A 33 13.15 -33.97 -2.37
CA PHE A 33 14.16 -35.01 -2.51
C PHE A 33 14.38 -35.31 -4.00
N ALA A 34 15.28 -34.59 -4.65
CA ALA A 34 15.69 -34.87 -6.03
C ALA A 34 16.61 -36.12 -6.11
N SER A 35 17.30 -36.47 -5.01
CA SER A 35 18.03 -37.73 -4.89
C SER A 35 17.10 -38.94 -4.88
N ALA A 36 17.58 -40.08 -5.35
CA ALA A 36 16.82 -41.34 -5.30
C ALA A 36 17.73 -42.52 -5.00
N TYR A 37 17.24 -43.43 -4.18
CA TYR A 37 17.89 -44.70 -3.95
C TYR A 37 17.46 -45.71 -5.03
N PRO A 38 18.37 -46.21 -5.86
CA PRO A 38 18.05 -47.27 -6.78
C PRO A 38 17.80 -48.56 -5.97
N GLY A 39 16.65 -49.18 -6.15
CA GLY A 39 16.23 -50.40 -5.42
C GLY A 39 17.12 -51.62 -5.60
N SER A 40 18.24 -51.49 -6.30
CA SER A 40 19.25 -52.52 -6.50
C SER A 40 20.65 -51.94 -6.29
N LEU A 41 21.38 -52.47 -5.34
CA LEU A 41 22.76 -52.09 -5.02
C LEU A 41 23.77 -52.38 -6.15
N SER A 42 23.34 -53.01 -7.24
CA SER A 42 24.23 -53.47 -8.32
C SER A 42 24.52 -52.43 -9.40
N THR A 43 23.91 -51.23 -9.35
CA THR A 43 24.09 -50.22 -10.40
C THR A 43 24.68 -48.94 -9.83
N ALA A 44 26.01 -48.85 -9.84
CA ALA A 44 26.71 -47.56 -9.53
C ALA A 44 26.23 -46.40 -10.40
N ASN A 45 25.62 -46.67 -11.55
CA ASN A 45 25.08 -45.70 -12.49
C ASN A 45 23.65 -45.23 -12.15
N GLY A 46 22.89 -45.93 -11.28
CA GLY A 46 21.52 -45.61 -10.97
C GLY A 46 21.34 -44.23 -10.31
N TYR A 47 22.26 -43.82 -9.44
CA TYR A 47 22.28 -42.48 -8.85
C TYR A 47 22.60 -41.39 -9.88
N ARG A 48 23.59 -41.63 -10.76
CA ARG A 48 23.95 -40.70 -11.84
C ARG A 48 22.85 -40.58 -12.86
N GLU A 49 22.25 -41.70 -13.27
CA GLU A 49 21.10 -41.69 -14.17
C GLU A 49 19.94 -40.89 -13.59
N ASN A 50 19.59 -41.13 -12.34
CA ASN A 50 18.53 -40.33 -11.67
C ASN A 50 18.90 -38.85 -11.64
N ALA A 51 20.09 -38.48 -11.18
CA ALA A 51 20.55 -37.11 -11.09
C ALA A 51 20.56 -36.39 -12.46
N THR A 52 20.96 -37.12 -13.53
CA THR A 52 20.93 -36.60 -14.90
C THR A 52 19.55 -36.09 -15.29
N TYR A 53 18.49 -36.83 -14.99
CA TYR A 53 17.14 -36.46 -15.36
C TYR A 53 16.49 -35.49 -14.35
N THR A 54 16.68 -35.70 -13.04
CA THR A 54 16.06 -34.83 -12.02
C THR A 54 16.69 -33.45 -11.98
N ASN A 55 18.03 -33.37 -12.05
CA ASN A 55 18.72 -32.08 -12.07
C ASN A 55 18.36 -31.25 -13.32
N ALA A 56 18.33 -31.94 -14.50
CA ALA A 56 17.93 -31.30 -15.75
C ALA A 56 16.49 -30.79 -15.69
N ALA A 57 15.56 -31.55 -15.12
CA ALA A 57 14.16 -31.16 -14.99
C ALA A 57 14.01 -29.97 -14.05
N ILE A 58 14.76 -29.88 -12.94
CA ILE A 58 14.73 -28.73 -12.03
C ILE A 58 15.33 -27.52 -12.73
N ILE A 59 16.43 -27.65 -13.47
CA ILE A 59 17.01 -26.54 -14.23
C ILE A 59 15.99 -25.99 -15.24
N GLU A 60 15.37 -26.87 -16.02
CA GLU A 60 14.35 -26.51 -17.00
C GLU A 60 13.16 -25.79 -16.33
N TYR A 61 12.68 -26.33 -15.21
CA TYR A 61 11.60 -25.71 -14.43
C TYR A 61 11.96 -24.28 -14.02
N LEU A 62 13.14 -24.07 -13.41
CA LEU A 62 13.58 -22.77 -12.93
C LEU A 62 13.87 -21.77 -14.06
N GLN A 63 14.17 -22.25 -15.26
CA GLN A 63 14.39 -21.41 -16.44
C GLN A 63 13.09 -21.01 -17.15
N THR A 64 12.04 -21.82 -17.03
CA THR A 64 10.77 -21.62 -17.75
C THR A 64 9.63 -21.06 -16.89
N HIS A 65 9.78 -21.08 -15.57
CA HIS A 65 8.79 -20.55 -14.65
C HIS A 65 9.28 -19.25 -14.00
N GLU A 66 8.34 -18.50 -13.48
CA GLU A 66 8.69 -17.33 -12.67
C GLU A 66 9.49 -17.72 -11.44
N ALA A 67 10.48 -16.89 -11.09
CA ALA A 67 11.29 -17.11 -9.89
C ALA A 67 10.42 -17.16 -8.63
N GLY A 68 10.63 -18.18 -7.82
CA GLY A 68 9.87 -18.41 -6.59
C GLY A 68 10.67 -19.24 -5.59
N PRO A 69 10.16 -19.43 -4.36
CA PRO A 69 10.83 -20.27 -3.37
C PRO A 69 10.79 -21.72 -3.82
N THR A 70 11.94 -22.38 -3.76
CA THR A 70 12.09 -23.77 -4.13
C THR A 70 12.02 -24.74 -2.95
N GLY A 71 11.99 -24.19 -1.72
CA GLY A 71 12.21 -24.98 -0.51
C GLY A 71 13.64 -25.51 -0.43
N VAL A 72 13.83 -26.54 0.34
CA VAL A 72 15.12 -27.24 0.47
C VAL A 72 15.18 -28.37 -0.56
N ILE A 73 16.14 -28.29 -1.47
CA ILE A 73 16.37 -29.32 -2.49
C ILE A 73 17.52 -30.21 -2.06
N LEU A 74 17.23 -31.50 -1.86
CA LEU A 74 18.20 -32.55 -1.55
C LEU A 74 18.60 -33.28 -2.85
N MET A 75 19.78 -33.00 -3.35
CA MET A 75 20.26 -33.46 -4.67
C MET A 75 21.55 -34.26 -4.59
N ASP A 76 21.75 -35.14 -5.56
CA ASP A 76 23.00 -35.84 -5.76
C ASP A 76 23.91 -35.07 -6.73
N TYR A 77 25.22 -35.27 -6.58
CA TYR A 77 26.26 -34.75 -7.48
C TYR A 77 26.29 -33.22 -7.63
N CYS A 78 26.03 -32.49 -6.56
CA CYS A 78 25.94 -31.00 -6.56
C CYS A 78 27.24 -30.29 -6.98
N VAL A 79 28.38 -30.96 -6.89
CA VAL A 79 29.70 -30.41 -7.25
C VAL A 79 30.17 -30.80 -8.64
N ASP A 80 29.45 -31.72 -9.31
CA ASP A 80 29.87 -32.22 -10.62
C ASP A 80 29.81 -31.09 -11.64
N ARG A 81 30.99 -30.75 -12.16
CA ARG A 81 31.13 -29.85 -13.31
C ARG A 81 31.05 -30.70 -14.56
N SER A 82 30.04 -30.50 -15.34
CA SER A 82 29.84 -31.18 -16.61
C SER A 82 30.95 -30.87 -17.62
N PRO A 83 31.26 -31.81 -18.56
CA PRO A 83 30.72 -33.14 -18.71
C PRO A 83 31.49 -34.16 -17.85
N ASN A 84 30.78 -35.12 -17.24
CA ASN A 84 31.44 -36.23 -16.61
C ASN A 84 32.06 -37.12 -17.69
N GLU A 85 33.38 -37.21 -17.71
CA GLU A 85 34.15 -38.02 -18.66
C GLU A 85 33.96 -39.52 -18.49
N VAL A 86 33.30 -39.94 -17.41
CA VAL A 86 33.03 -41.36 -17.16
C VAL A 86 31.80 -41.78 -17.95
N ASP A 87 31.96 -42.27 -19.12
CA ASP A 87 31.00 -42.88 -20.04
C ASP A 87 30.19 -41.97 -20.99
N GLY A 88 30.32 -40.66 -20.98
CA GLY A 88 29.60 -39.75 -21.92
C GLY A 88 28.07 -39.83 -21.94
N LYS A 89 27.49 -40.70 -21.10
CA LYS A 89 26.08 -41.05 -21.11
C LYS A 89 25.25 -40.29 -20.05
N TYR A 90 25.86 -39.94 -18.93
CA TYR A 90 25.15 -39.35 -17.79
C TYR A 90 25.74 -37.99 -17.41
N LEU A 91 25.07 -36.92 -17.79
CA LEU A 91 25.44 -35.58 -17.43
C LEU A 91 24.61 -35.13 -16.21
N THR A 92 25.18 -35.17 -15.02
CA THR A 92 24.46 -34.82 -13.78
C THR A 92 24.12 -33.34 -13.64
N ARG A 93 24.84 -32.42 -14.33
CA ARG A 93 24.62 -30.98 -14.33
C ARG A 93 24.49 -30.38 -12.92
N GLY A 94 25.13 -30.98 -11.91
CA GLY A 94 24.94 -30.62 -10.52
C GLY A 94 25.34 -29.18 -10.23
N ARG A 95 26.53 -28.77 -10.70
CA ARG A 95 26.97 -27.37 -10.52
C ARG A 95 26.09 -26.38 -11.22
N GLU A 96 25.62 -26.69 -12.42
CA GLU A 96 24.67 -25.85 -13.16
C GLU A 96 23.36 -25.70 -12.41
N LEU A 97 22.85 -26.78 -11.80
CA LEU A 97 21.65 -26.68 -10.96
C LEU A 97 21.86 -25.77 -9.75
N VAL A 98 23.02 -25.91 -9.06
CA VAL A 98 23.34 -25.02 -7.92
C VAL A 98 23.37 -23.55 -8.37
N ASP A 99 24.04 -23.24 -9.47
CA ASP A 99 24.13 -21.87 -10.00
C ASP A 99 22.75 -21.36 -10.44
N THR A 100 21.90 -22.22 -11.01
CA THR A 100 20.52 -21.87 -11.39
C THR A 100 19.63 -21.59 -10.17
N LEU A 101 19.77 -22.39 -9.10
CA LEU A 101 19.07 -22.17 -7.83
C LEU A 101 19.48 -20.84 -7.18
N ILE A 102 20.78 -20.54 -7.17
CA ILE A 102 21.29 -19.26 -6.66
C ILE A 102 20.68 -18.10 -7.47
N ALA A 103 20.71 -18.20 -8.79
CA ALA A 103 20.13 -17.18 -9.66
C ALA A 103 18.61 -17.03 -9.45
N ASN A 104 17.88 -18.14 -9.28
CA ASN A 104 16.45 -18.10 -8.94
C ASN A 104 16.19 -17.39 -7.61
N ASN A 105 17.00 -17.66 -6.58
CA ASN A 105 16.86 -17.03 -5.27
C ASN A 105 17.03 -15.51 -5.35
N TYR A 106 17.99 -15.01 -6.11
CA TYR A 106 18.16 -13.57 -6.33
C TYR A 106 16.97 -12.95 -7.07
N LYS A 107 16.52 -13.58 -8.16
CA LYS A 107 15.34 -13.10 -8.93
C LYS A 107 14.07 -13.12 -8.08
N TRP A 108 13.90 -14.15 -7.24
CA TRP A 108 12.75 -14.23 -6.35
C TRP A 108 12.79 -13.17 -5.27
N LEU A 109 13.95 -12.92 -4.65
CA LEU A 109 14.13 -11.88 -3.65
C LEU A 109 13.81 -10.50 -4.24
N GLU A 110 14.27 -10.21 -5.45
CA GLU A 110 13.95 -8.99 -6.17
C GLU A 110 12.44 -8.84 -6.40
N ARG A 111 11.80 -9.90 -6.91
CA ARG A 111 10.36 -9.93 -7.15
C ARG A 111 9.55 -9.75 -5.86
N ARG A 112 9.96 -10.41 -4.78
CA ARG A 112 9.33 -10.29 -3.46
C ARG A 112 9.43 -8.87 -2.92
N ASN A 113 10.64 -8.31 -2.91
CA ASN A 113 10.86 -6.93 -2.47
C ASN A 113 10.04 -5.95 -3.30
N ARG A 114 9.95 -6.16 -4.62
CA ARG A 114 9.12 -5.37 -5.51
C ARG A 114 7.64 -5.43 -5.14
N THR A 115 7.12 -6.60 -4.87
CA THR A 115 5.72 -6.79 -4.50
C THR A 115 5.38 -6.09 -3.18
N VAL A 116 6.27 -6.17 -2.18
CA VAL A 116 6.06 -5.49 -0.88
C VAL A 116 6.15 -3.98 -1.06
N TYR A 117 7.10 -3.50 -1.85
CA TYR A 117 7.26 -2.09 -2.18
C TYR A 117 6.03 -1.54 -2.93
N ASP A 118 5.54 -2.24 -3.95
CA ASP A 118 4.34 -1.82 -4.70
C ASP A 118 3.09 -1.73 -3.80
N ARG A 119 2.94 -2.65 -2.83
CA ARG A 119 1.87 -2.57 -1.82
C ARG A 119 2.03 -1.37 -0.87
N ALA A 120 3.26 -1.03 -0.51
CA ALA A 120 3.53 0.15 0.31
C ALA A 120 3.21 1.43 -0.45
N LEU A 121 3.59 1.51 -1.74
CA LEU A 121 3.22 2.63 -2.62
C LEU A 121 1.71 2.79 -2.77
N ASP A 122 0.97 1.70 -2.98
CA ASP A 122 -0.51 1.74 -3.06
C ASP A 122 -1.14 2.33 -1.78
N ARG A 123 -0.57 2.06 -0.60
CA ARG A 123 -1.02 2.68 0.66
C ARG A 123 -0.71 4.17 0.71
N ILE A 124 0.47 4.58 0.26
CA ILE A 124 0.87 5.99 0.17
C ILE A 124 -0.07 6.74 -0.79
N ASP A 125 -0.34 6.19 -1.96
CA ASP A 125 -1.24 6.80 -2.95
C ASP A 125 -2.66 6.98 -2.39
N LYS A 126 -3.16 6.00 -1.62
CA LYS A 126 -4.44 6.12 -0.92
C LYS A 126 -4.45 7.23 0.14
N LEU A 127 -3.33 7.45 0.84
CA LEU A 127 -3.22 8.56 1.79
C LEU A 127 -3.23 9.92 1.08
N TYR A 128 -2.50 10.07 -0.04
CA TYR A 128 -2.54 11.28 -0.85
C TYR A 128 -3.95 11.56 -1.39
N THR A 129 -4.61 10.52 -1.91
CA THR A 129 -5.99 10.65 -2.41
C THR A 129 -6.92 11.13 -1.30
N LYS A 130 -6.85 10.52 -0.11
CA LYS A 130 -7.70 10.92 1.02
C LYS A 130 -7.39 12.35 1.48
N LEU A 131 -6.12 12.73 1.53
CA LEU A 131 -5.73 14.10 1.89
C LEU A 131 -6.29 15.13 0.89
N GLN A 132 -6.25 14.80 -0.40
CA GLN A 132 -6.82 15.67 -1.43
C GLN A 132 -8.35 15.79 -1.31
N GLU A 133 -9.04 14.65 -1.09
CA GLU A 133 -10.50 14.66 -0.84
C GLU A 133 -10.88 15.54 0.35
N VAL A 134 -10.14 15.43 1.46
CA VAL A 134 -10.39 16.25 2.66
C VAL A 134 -10.11 17.72 2.39
N ARG A 135 -9.04 18.05 1.68
CA ARG A 135 -8.74 19.43 1.28
C ARG A 135 -9.87 20.03 0.43
N GLU A 136 -10.39 19.29 -0.54
CA GLU A 136 -11.49 19.71 -1.39
C GLU A 136 -12.80 19.85 -0.60
N ALA A 137 -13.08 18.93 0.32
CA ALA A 137 -14.25 19.02 1.20
C ALA A 137 -14.17 20.25 2.10
N ILE A 138 -13.03 20.51 2.75
CA ILE A 138 -12.84 21.71 3.59
C ILE A 138 -13.01 22.98 2.74
N ALA A 139 -12.43 23.05 1.55
CA ALA A 139 -12.54 24.20 0.67
C ALA A 139 -13.98 24.49 0.18
N THR A 140 -14.83 23.46 0.11
CA THR A 140 -16.22 23.59 -0.39
C THR A 140 -17.25 23.68 0.72
N GLU A 141 -17.11 22.88 1.76
CA GLU A 141 -18.10 22.73 2.83
C GLU A 141 -17.78 23.57 4.06
N CYS A 142 -16.50 23.92 4.26
CA CYS A 142 -16.00 24.71 5.38
C CYS A 142 -15.27 25.97 4.89
N ALA A 143 -15.78 26.61 3.86
CA ALA A 143 -15.10 27.68 3.11
C ALA A 143 -14.68 28.88 3.97
N ASP A 144 -15.46 29.22 5.02
CA ASP A 144 -15.20 30.36 5.87
C ASP A 144 -14.00 30.17 6.79
N VAL A 145 -13.67 28.91 7.13
CA VAL A 145 -12.57 28.53 8.02
C VAL A 145 -11.44 27.78 7.29
N ALA A 146 -11.57 27.54 5.99
CA ALA A 146 -10.64 26.72 5.21
C ALA A 146 -9.17 27.16 5.34
N ALA A 147 -8.93 28.47 5.41
CA ALA A 147 -7.57 29.02 5.52
C ALA A 147 -6.87 28.63 6.83
N ASP A 148 -7.62 28.39 7.89
CA ASP A 148 -7.08 28.08 9.22
C ASP A 148 -6.52 26.66 9.27
N PHE A 149 -6.89 25.76 8.32
CA PHE A 149 -6.49 24.37 8.25
C PHE A 149 -5.40 24.07 7.21
N GLU A 150 -4.94 25.06 6.44
CA GLU A 150 -3.91 24.85 5.40
C GLU A 150 -2.58 24.37 5.99
N ASP A 151 -2.18 24.88 7.15
CA ASP A 151 -0.94 24.44 7.82
C ASP A 151 -1.04 23.00 8.31
N GLU A 152 -2.18 22.58 8.85
CA GLU A 152 -2.41 21.21 9.32
C GLU A 152 -2.44 20.21 8.16
N LEU A 153 -3.07 20.59 7.04
CA LEU A 153 -3.05 19.81 5.80
C LEU A 153 -1.64 19.70 5.21
N ALA A 154 -0.83 20.76 5.32
CA ALA A 154 0.56 20.74 4.89
C ALA A 154 1.40 19.80 5.75
N VAL A 155 1.23 19.82 7.09
CA VAL A 155 1.90 18.90 8.02
C VAL A 155 1.50 17.45 7.73
N ALA A 156 0.22 17.18 7.49
CA ALA A 156 -0.24 15.83 7.12
C ALA A 156 0.40 15.35 5.81
N LYS A 157 0.59 16.25 4.84
CA LYS A 157 1.31 15.95 3.59
C LYS A 157 2.78 15.62 3.84
N GLU A 158 3.46 16.39 4.70
CA GLU A 158 4.87 16.11 5.05
C GLU A 158 5.05 14.74 5.68
N VAL A 159 4.10 14.28 6.51
CA VAL A 159 4.12 12.94 7.10
C VAL A 159 4.05 11.86 6.00
N ILE A 160 3.19 12.06 5.00
CA ILE A 160 3.08 11.12 3.87
C ILE A 160 4.35 11.15 3.01
N ASP A 161 4.88 12.34 2.72
CA ASP A 161 6.12 12.53 1.96
C ASP A 161 7.30 11.84 2.64
N GLN A 162 7.41 11.94 3.97
CA GLN A 162 8.44 11.28 4.76
C GLN A 162 8.32 9.75 4.69
N GLN A 163 7.12 9.20 4.85
CA GLN A 163 6.88 7.76 4.72
C GLN A 163 7.25 7.26 3.32
N LYS A 164 6.87 8.02 2.27
CA LYS A 164 7.25 7.70 0.90
C LYS A 164 8.76 7.69 0.71
N TYR A 165 9.45 8.70 1.21
CA TYR A 165 10.91 8.77 1.15
C TYR A 165 11.59 7.57 1.84
N GLU A 166 11.07 7.14 2.98
CA GLU A 166 11.59 5.98 3.71
C GLU A 166 11.45 4.68 2.91
N ILE A 167 10.27 4.41 2.34
CA ILE A 167 10.07 3.20 1.53
C ILE A 167 10.92 3.23 0.26
N ASP A 168 11.05 4.38 -0.41
CA ASP A 168 11.90 4.53 -1.59
C ASP A 168 13.37 4.25 -1.25
N SER A 169 13.86 4.77 -0.12
CA SER A 169 15.22 4.59 0.36
C SER A 169 15.52 3.14 0.74
N LEU A 170 14.59 2.47 1.43
CA LEU A 170 14.71 1.06 1.81
C LEU A 170 14.72 0.17 0.57
N TYR A 171 13.86 0.44 -0.41
CA TYR A 171 13.83 -0.31 -1.65
C TYR A 171 15.12 -0.13 -2.46
N ALA A 172 15.61 1.09 -2.61
CA ALA A 172 16.87 1.37 -3.30
C ALA A 172 18.08 0.72 -2.62
N GLY A 173 18.07 0.63 -1.29
CA GLY A 173 19.11 -0.02 -0.50
C GLY A 173 18.98 -1.54 -0.38
N TRP A 174 17.99 -2.18 -1.01
CA TRP A 174 17.67 -3.61 -0.83
C TRP A 174 17.39 -4.03 0.62
N LEU A 175 16.97 -3.07 1.45
CA LEU A 175 16.65 -3.25 2.86
C LEU A 175 15.13 -3.40 3.11
N PHE A 176 14.33 -3.37 2.06
CA PHE A 176 12.88 -3.46 2.16
C PHE A 176 12.47 -4.88 2.53
N THR A 177 11.86 -5.04 3.68
CA THR A 177 11.41 -6.34 4.21
C THR A 177 9.91 -6.35 4.44
N GLU A 178 9.30 -7.52 4.53
CA GLU A 178 7.86 -7.68 4.83
C GLU A 178 7.46 -7.10 6.19
N SER A 179 8.43 -6.91 7.10
CA SER A 179 8.19 -6.30 8.41
C SER A 179 8.01 -4.77 8.34
N TYR A 180 8.40 -4.14 7.23
CA TYR A 180 8.17 -2.71 7.05
C TYR A 180 6.71 -2.46 6.67
N THR A 181 6.03 -1.67 7.47
CA THR A 181 4.65 -1.26 7.21
C THR A 181 4.52 0.25 7.19
N VAL A 182 3.88 0.78 6.15
CA VAL A 182 3.41 2.17 6.15
C VAL A 182 2.39 2.32 7.28
N ASP A 183 2.54 3.32 8.13
CA ASP A 183 1.52 3.64 9.16
C ASP A 183 0.29 4.28 8.53
N TYR A 184 -0.35 3.52 7.67
CA TYR A 184 -1.57 3.93 6.99
C TYR A 184 -2.67 4.34 7.98
N THR A 185 -2.88 3.55 9.03
CA THR A 185 -3.98 3.77 9.97
C THR A 185 -3.77 5.04 10.81
N GLY A 186 -2.55 5.28 11.28
CA GLY A 186 -2.23 6.48 12.05
C GLY A 186 -2.38 7.74 11.21
N THR A 187 -1.78 7.76 10.03
CA THR A 187 -1.84 8.91 9.12
C THR A 187 -3.27 9.17 8.62
N TYR A 188 -4.03 8.12 8.30
CA TYR A 188 -5.44 8.25 7.93
C TYR A 188 -6.29 8.89 9.04
N LYS A 189 -6.04 8.52 10.31
CA LYS A 189 -6.74 9.14 11.46
C LYS A 189 -6.40 10.62 11.60
N ILE A 190 -5.15 11.02 11.36
CA ILE A 190 -4.76 12.43 11.39
C ILE A 190 -5.56 13.21 10.35
N ILE A 191 -5.60 12.73 9.10
CA ILE A 191 -6.34 13.39 8.01
C ILE A 191 -7.83 13.51 8.34
N ARG A 192 -8.44 12.46 8.88
CA ARG A 192 -9.86 12.48 9.29
C ARG A 192 -10.12 13.40 10.48
N GLN A 193 -9.14 13.56 11.37
CA GLN A 193 -9.29 14.50 12.47
C GLN A 193 -9.30 15.94 11.99
N ILE A 194 -8.44 16.29 11.02
CA ILE A 194 -8.45 17.64 10.39
C ILE A 194 -9.82 17.92 9.75
N GLU A 195 -10.37 16.95 8.99
CA GLU A 195 -11.71 17.07 8.39
C GLU A 195 -12.78 17.40 9.45
N LYS A 196 -12.80 16.63 10.54
CA LYS A 196 -13.75 16.79 11.64
C LYS A 196 -13.58 18.13 12.38
N ASP A 197 -12.35 18.54 12.64
CA ASP A 197 -12.05 19.79 13.33
C ASP A 197 -12.48 21.00 12.47
N ALA A 198 -12.34 20.91 11.14
CA ALA A 198 -12.83 21.91 10.21
C ALA A 198 -14.37 21.98 10.18
N GLU A 199 -15.06 20.83 10.17
CA GLU A 199 -16.54 20.79 10.28
C GLU A 199 -17.03 21.42 11.58
N GLU A 200 -16.37 21.14 12.72
CA GLU A 200 -16.69 21.72 14.01
C GLU A 200 -16.42 23.24 14.06
N ALA A 201 -15.34 23.69 13.41
CA ALA A 201 -15.00 25.11 13.32
C ALA A 201 -16.02 25.87 12.44
N GLN A 202 -16.41 25.30 11.29
CA GLN A 202 -17.44 25.88 10.43
C GLN A 202 -18.78 26.01 11.16
N ALA A 203 -19.19 24.95 11.88
CA ALA A 203 -20.44 24.97 12.65
C ALA A 203 -20.45 26.09 13.70
N LYS A 204 -19.32 26.32 14.39
CA LYS A 204 -19.19 27.45 15.35
C LYS A 204 -19.22 28.80 14.64
N PHE A 205 -18.54 28.91 13.49
CA PHE A 205 -18.57 30.12 12.68
C PHE A 205 -20.01 30.47 12.25
N ASP A 206 -20.78 29.45 11.81
CA ASP A 206 -22.17 29.60 11.42
C ASP A 206 -23.06 30.02 12.60
N GLU A 207 -22.86 29.44 13.80
CA GLU A 207 -23.57 29.83 15.02
C GLU A 207 -23.25 31.26 15.42
N GLU A 208 -21.98 31.69 15.34
CA GLU A 208 -21.55 33.03 15.72
C GLU A 208 -21.96 34.09 14.67
N SER A 209 -21.96 33.68 13.38
CA SER A 209 -22.36 34.54 12.26
C SER A 209 -23.85 34.52 11.99
N ASP A 210 -24.64 33.89 12.87
CA ASP A 210 -26.05 33.61 12.66
C ASP A 210 -26.78 34.84 12.10
N ILE A 211 -26.92 34.87 10.79
CA ILE A 211 -27.78 35.78 10.06
C ILE A 211 -29.20 35.25 10.30
N HIS A 212 -29.78 35.58 11.46
CA HIS A 212 -31.19 35.28 11.66
C HIS A 212 -31.96 35.94 10.50
N ALA A 213 -32.44 35.12 9.58
CA ALA A 213 -33.52 35.51 8.69
C ALA A 213 -34.73 35.81 9.58
N VAL A 214 -34.78 37.01 10.13
CA VAL A 214 -35.95 37.50 10.85
C VAL A 214 -37.03 37.55 9.80
N GLN A 215 -38.06 36.71 9.92
CA GLN A 215 -39.30 36.93 9.17
C GLN A 215 -39.77 38.34 9.48
N VAL A 216 -39.90 39.15 8.44
CA VAL A 216 -40.04 40.61 8.44
C VAL A 216 -41.31 41.11 9.12
N GLU A 217 -42.12 40.24 9.70
CA GLU A 217 -43.45 40.64 10.23
C GLU A 217 -43.40 41.53 11.49
N HIS A 218 -42.25 41.68 12.18
CA HIS A 218 -42.20 42.43 13.43
C HIS A 218 -40.86 43.12 13.73
N ILE A 219 -40.28 43.89 12.79
CA ILE A 219 -39.29 44.89 13.21
C ILE A 219 -40.08 46.10 13.72
N GLY A 220 -40.15 46.26 15.05
CA GLY A 220 -40.81 47.37 15.68
C GLY A 220 -40.26 48.73 15.20
N ASN A 221 -41.08 49.74 15.17
CA ASN A 221 -40.74 51.05 14.70
C ASN A 221 -39.57 51.77 15.44
N ASP A 222 -39.07 51.15 16.52
CA ASP A 222 -37.97 51.66 17.36
C ASP A 222 -36.57 51.10 16.98
N CYS A 223 -36.45 50.26 15.94
CA CYS A 223 -35.19 49.75 15.48
C CYS A 223 -34.50 50.69 14.50
N GLN A 224 -33.17 50.77 14.56
CA GLN A 224 -32.36 51.50 13.59
C GLN A 224 -31.80 50.53 12.56
N ILE A 225 -31.97 50.81 11.28
CA ILE A 225 -31.52 49.94 10.17
C ILE A 225 -30.35 50.63 9.48
N PHE A 226 -29.29 49.85 9.19
CA PHE A 226 -28.11 50.33 8.49
C PHE A 226 -27.75 49.37 7.34
N SER A 227 -27.11 49.92 6.29
CA SER A 227 -26.45 49.14 5.26
C SER A 227 -25.16 48.52 5.82
N LEU A 228 -24.54 47.56 5.10
CA LEU A 228 -23.21 47.04 5.43
C LEU A 228 -22.13 48.14 5.46
N THR A 229 -22.33 49.25 4.75
CA THR A 229 -21.42 50.40 4.73
C THR A 229 -21.67 51.37 5.87
N GLY A 230 -22.63 51.08 6.79
CA GLY A 230 -22.98 51.93 7.93
C GLY A 230 -23.95 53.08 7.61
N GLU A 231 -24.49 53.16 6.39
CA GLU A 231 -25.48 54.12 6.01
C GLU A 231 -26.84 53.80 6.70
N ARG A 232 -27.46 54.77 7.35
CA ARG A 232 -28.78 54.58 7.96
C ARG A 232 -29.87 54.47 6.89
N LEU A 233 -30.68 53.45 7.01
CA LEU A 233 -31.77 53.13 6.09
C LEU A 233 -33.11 53.35 6.76
N ASP A 234 -34.09 53.81 5.99
CA ASP A 234 -35.47 54.01 6.46
C ASP A 234 -36.29 52.69 6.44
N ALA A 235 -35.82 51.66 5.69
CA ALA A 235 -36.43 50.36 5.61
C ALA A 235 -35.41 49.32 5.22
N LEU A 236 -35.71 48.02 5.44
CA LEU A 236 -34.92 46.91 4.99
C LEU A 236 -34.85 46.87 3.47
N ARG A 237 -33.63 46.77 2.93
CA ARG A 237 -33.41 46.54 1.49
C ARG A 237 -33.51 45.03 1.18
N ARG A 238 -34.43 44.66 0.29
CA ARG A 238 -34.62 43.27 -0.16
C ARG A 238 -33.39 42.76 -0.92
N GLY A 239 -33.07 41.47 -0.72
CA GLY A 239 -31.96 40.84 -1.40
C GLY A 239 -30.56 41.30 -0.95
N THR A 240 -30.48 42.09 0.15
CA THR A 240 -29.21 42.56 0.70
C THR A 240 -29.14 42.29 2.20
N VAL A 241 -27.92 42.24 2.74
CA VAL A 241 -27.70 42.16 4.18
C VAL A 241 -27.92 43.56 4.78
N ASN A 242 -28.79 43.65 5.77
CA ASN A 242 -29.07 44.86 6.54
C ASN A 242 -28.57 44.68 7.98
N ILE A 243 -28.08 45.73 8.61
CA ILE A 243 -27.71 45.73 10.02
C ILE A 243 -28.83 46.38 10.81
N VAL A 244 -29.44 45.66 11.73
CA VAL A 244 -30.54 46.16 12.57
C VAL A 244 -30.05 46.30 14.00
N LYS A 245 -30.13 47.52 14.55
CA LYS A 245 -29.88 47.84 15.95
C LYS A 245 -31.21 47.94 16.70
N PHE A 246 -31.39 47.09 17.69
CA PHE A 246 -32.58 46.97 18.51
C PHE A 246 -32.53 47.95 19.70
N PRO A 247 -33.69 48.32 20.31
CA PRO A 247 -33.75 49.21 21.46
C PRO A 247 -32.98 48.70 22.69
N ASP A 248 -32.76 47.37 22.81
CA ASP A 248 -31.98 46.73 23.88
C ASP A 248 -30.45 46.85 23.65
N GLY A 249 -30.04 47.53 22.58
CA GLY A 249 -28.64 47.71 22.20
C GLY A 249 -28.04 46.59 21.37
N LYS A 250 -28.75 45.46 21.16
CA LYS A 250 -28.28 44.38 20.32
C LYS A 250 -28.27 44.76 18.85
N VAL A 251 -27.29 44.29 18.14
CA VAL A 251 -27.12 44.49 16.71
C VAL A 251 -27.19 43.13 16.01
N ARG A 252 -28.00 43.02 14.97
CA ARG A 252 -28.13 41.79 14.17
C ARG A 252 -28.02 42.08 12.67
N LYS A 253 -27.45 41.15 11.92
CA LYS A 253 -27.50 41.14 10.46
C LYS A 253 -28.81 40.49 10.03
N VAL A 254 -29.54 41.11 9.10
CA VAL A 254 -30.84 40.63 8.63
C VAL A 254 -30.84 40.62 7.10
N VAL A 255 -31.21 39.50 6.49
CA VAL A 255 -31.50 39.42 5.05
C VAL A 255 -32.99 39.43 4.85
N CYS A 256 -33.48 40.43 4.09
CA CYS A 256 -34.88 40.50 3.70
C CYS A 256 -35.06 39.84 2.34
N GLN A 257 -35.80 38.74 2.30
CA GLN A 257 -36.18 38.06 1.05
C GLN A 257 -37.27 38.79 0.29
#